data_7ea67933e69bf8b9f93b212f5832d488
#
_entry.id   7ea67933e69bf8b9f93b212f5832d488
#
_cell.length_a   1.000
_cell.length_b   1.000
_cell.length_c   1.000
_cell.angle_alpha   90.00
_cell.angle_beta   90.00
_cell.angle_gamma   90.00
#
_symmetry.space_group_name_H-M   'P 1'
#
loop_
_entity.id
_entity.type
_entity.pdbx_description
1 polymer ?
#
loop_
_entity_poly.entity_id
_entity_poly.type
_entity_poly.pdbx_seq_one_letter_code
_entity_poly.pdbx_strand_id
1 'polypeptide(L)'
;MSANADRAARLADNDPSNDPKNGFSRYVSVTGVLEDWQVAAVKGLKIPGVHLETRAVREAPADELAAQLLGKVGIDHDGLLGVEKMVDKSVRPTDGMMRNVTDALNRPLWVEETGFVAPRRGADVDLSIDLELQNIAQQELENGIGVADAAGGRLVAMDPHTGEVLAMVDIVRDVPGAVEYKWDHPIGQEPAGSRPRYRTIKSDAGRSKDPALARNRCVEDIYEPGSTFKPFMWSTVTALGLAKPNEMFDTENGSWRTPFGRQITDVAARGEQKWTDVLVNSSNIGMTKGTARMSFQQMHDAVRGFGFGSPVKLGLPGESSGRVTALKNWTNYTQSSVAMGYEVAVTPLQMVRAFSVFARQGDQAGTLPPASLLAVPSDRDSLAAKRVLPPDVALLTRRTMCGVTEALERKVLKNESSEFRYDAFGKSGTAQIPLPPRPKGVKMPRGSAGYFVGQYNVSFICGAPVENPRIVVLVVVDDPGPALVRANRYYGAMVAGLGRLRAGAGEAPSSRTRASTATAPCG
;
A
#
# COMPACT_ATOMS: atom_id res chain seq x y z
N MET A 1 1.30 9.68 29.36
CA MET A 1 1.60 10.10 30.76
C MET A 1 0.44 9.89 31.73
N SER A 2 -0.84 10.10 31.36
CA SER A 2 -1.97 10.04 32.30
C SER A 2 -2.23 8.66 32.90
N ALA A 3 -2.23 7.58 32.10
CA ALA A 3 -2.59 6.25 32.60
C ALA A 3 -1.60 5.64 33.62
N ASN A 4 -0.31 5.97 33.52
CA ASN A 4 0.70 5.48 34.48
C ASN A 4 0.73 6.35 35.74
N ALA A 5 0.48 7.67 35.63
CA ALA A 5 0.34 8.57 36.78
C ALA A 5 -0.92 8.21 37.61
N ASP A 6 -2.05 7.92 36.95
CA ASP A 6 -3.27 7.46 37.60
C ASP A 6 -3.10 6.11 38.29
N ARG A 7 -2.28 5.20 37.70
CA ARG A 7 -1.97 3.91 38.31
C ARG A 7 -1.03 4.07 39.52
N ALA A 8 -0.04 4.93 39.42
CA ALA A 8 0.84 5.27 40.56
C ALA A 8 0.08 5.98 41.70
N ALA A 9 -0.85 6.88 41.38
CA ALA A 9 -1.70 7.55 42.35
C ALA A 9 -2.65 6.56 43.07
N ARG A 10 -3.22 5.58 42.34
CA ARG A 10 -4.08 4.53 42.94
C ARG A 10 -3.30 3.55 43.84
N LEU A 11 -2.00 3.37 43.60
CA LEU A 11 -1.13 2.55 44.45
C LEU A 11 -0.67 3.30 45.70
N ALA A 12 -0.68 4.65 45.68
CA ALA A 12 -0.39 5.50 46.85
C ALA A 12 -1.60 5.67 47.76
N ASP A 13 -2.82 5.56 47.22
CA ASP A 13 -4.05 5.57 48.03
C ASP A 13 -4.26 4.12 48.55
N ASN A 14 -4.12 3.94 49.85
CA ASN A 14 -4.44 2.70 50.57
C ASN A 14 -5.96 2.42 50.51
N ASP A 15 -6.54 2.25 49.33
CA ASP A 15 -7.95 1.95 49.15
C ASP A 15 -8.18 0.43 49.37
N PRO A 16 -8.91 0.05 50.44
CA PRO A 16 -9.21 -1.34 50.77
C PRO A 16 -10.12 -2.05 49.76
N SER A 17 -10.62 -1.34 48.73
CA SER A 17 -11.40 -1.97 47.62
C SER A 17 -10.53 -2.63 46.56
N ASN A 18 -9.21 -2.59 46.63
CA ASN A 18 -8.31 -3.31 45.74
C ASN A 18 -8.38 -4.82 46.04
N ASP A 19 -8.98 -5.56 45.10
CA ASP A 19 -9.13 -7.01 45.14
C ASP A 19 -7.77 -7.70 45.46
N PRO A 20 -7.63 -8.46 46.55
CA PRO A 20 -6.38 -9.14 46.90
C PRO A 20 -5.92 -10.20 45.89
N LYS A 21 -6.72 -10.49 44.86
CA LYS A 21 -6.33 -11.33 43.72
C LYS A 21 -5.44 -10.60 42.69
N ASN A 22 -5.43 -9.27 42.67
CA ASN A 22 -4.50 -8.46 41.90
C ASN A 22 -3.31 -8.09 42.79
N GLY A 23 -2.39 -9.02 43.00
CA GLY A 23 -1.20 -8.80 43.83
C GLY A 23 -0.54 -7.45 43.54
N PHE A 24 -0.05 -6.77 44.61
CA PHE A 24 0.69 -5.51 44.49
C PHE A 24 1.81 -5.68 43.46
N SER A 25 1.80 -4.88 42.40
CA SER A 25 2.93 -4.84 41.48
C SER A 25 4.16 -4.36 42.26
N ARG A 26 5.10 -5.25 42.52
CA ARG A 26 6.37 -4.90 43.17
C ARG A 26 7.26 -4.02 42.33
N TYR A 27 6.91 -3.84 41.06
CA TYR A 27 7.64 -3.06 40.10
C TYR A 27 6.67 -2.24 39.24
N VAL A 28 6.90 -0.93 39.18
CA VAL A 28 6.11 0.01 38.36
C VAL A 28 7.08 0.83 37.51
N SER A 29 6.97 0.76 36.21
CA SER A 29 7.70 1.66 35.31
C SER A 29 7.08 3.06 35.38
N VAL A 30 7.84 4.02 35.88
CA VAL A 30 7.37 5.40 36.11
C VAL A 30 7.49 6.26 34.85
N THR A 31 8.52 6.02 34.05
CA THR A 31 8.78 6.81 32.83
C THR A 31 9.39 5.92 31.73
N GLY A 32 9.47 6.47 30.53
CA GLY A 32 10.20 5.87 29.40
C GLY A 32 11.70 6.16 29.48
N VAL A 33 12.30 6.41 28.31
CA VAL A 33 13.72 6.74 28.18
C VAL A 33 14.00 8.11 28.79
N LEU A 34 15.10 8.21 29.53
CA LEU A 34 15.59 9.44 30.13
C LEU A 34 16.86 9.90 29.39
N GLU A 35 16.98 11.18 29.20
CA GLU A 35 18.20 11.84 28.74
C GLU A 35 19.28 11.83 29.84
N ASP A 36 20.56 11.92 29.49
CA ASP A 36 21.67 11.85 30.45
C ASP A 36 21.55 12.83 31.60
N TRP A 37 21.09 14.06 31.36
CA TRP A 37 20.86 15.06 32.39
C TRP A 37 19.72 14.68 33.33
N GLN A 38 18.67 14.02 32.84
CA GLN A 38 17.56 13.51 33.65
C GLN A 38 18.02 12.32 34.50
N VAL A 39 18.84 11.44 33.93
CA VAL A 39 19.48 10.32 34.66
C VAL A 39 20.30 10.87 35.83
N ALA A 40 21.13 11.91 35.60
CA ALA A 40 21.91 12.55 36.66
C ALA A 40 21.04 13.17 37.74
N ALA A 41 19.97 13.85 37.35
CA ALA A 41 19.01 14.46 38.29
C ALA A 41 18.31 13.41 39.16
N VAL A 42 17.81 12.31 38.54
CA VAL A 42 17.13 11.23 39.29
C VAL A 42 18.10 10.52 40.25
N LYS A 43 19.32 10.24 39.82
CA LYS A 43 20.37 9.68 40.71
C LYS A 43 20.66 10.60 41.91
N GLY A 44 20.67 11.93 41.66
CA GLY A 44 20.90 12.96 42.69
C GLY A 44 19.83 12.99 43.78
N LEU A 45 18.59 12.62 43.47
CA LEU A 45 17.46 12.60 44.40
C LEU A 45 17.56 11.51 45.48
N LYS A 46 18.34 10.44 45.23
CA LYS A 46 18.57 9.30 46.15
C LYS A 46 17.28 8.73 46.76
N ILE A 47 16.22 8.63 46.00
CA ILE A 47 14.91 8.15 46.46
C ILE A 47 14.96 6.64 46.65
N PRO A 48 14.69 6.10 47.86
CA PRO A 48 14.63 4.66 48.10
C PRO A 48 13.57 3.99 47.21
N GLY A 49 13.92 2.87 46.59
CA GLY A 49 13.00 2.12 45.73
C GLY A 49 12.91 2.61 44.28
N VAL A 50 13.59 3.73 43.94
CA VAL A 50 13.72 4.16 42.53
C VAL A 50 15.00 3.56 41.96
N HIS A 51 14.84 2.80 40.89
CA HIS A 51 15.94 2.16 40.16
C HIS A 51 15.95 2.63 38.72
N LEU A 52 17.15 2.88 38.18
CA LEU A 52 17.38 3.15 36.77
C LEU A 52 17.85 1.87 36.10
N GLU A 53 17.19 1.50 35.02
CA GLU A 53 17.55 0.34 34.22
C GLU A 53 18.09 0.81 32.88
N THR A 54 19.24 0.28 32.46
CA THR A 54 19.79 0.57 31.13
C THR A 54 19.14 -0.36 30.13
N ARG A 55 18.56 0.20 29.09
CA ARG A 55 17.94 -0.55 27.99
C ARG A 55 18.44 -0.05 26.65
N ALA A 56 18.60 -0.96 25.70
CA ALA A 56 18.79 -0.58 24.32
C ALA A 56 17.50 0.05 23.78
N VAL A 57 17.63 1.14 23.05
CA VAL A 57 16.52 1.86 22.44
C VAL A 57 16.66 1.74 20.93
N ARG A 58 15.55 1.42 20.26
CA ARG A 58 15.49 1.44 18.80
C ARG A 58 15.27 2.88 18.34
N GLU A 59 16.24 3.44 17.67
CA GLU A 59 16.13 4.77 17.05
C GLU A 59 15.77 4.62 15.56
N ALA A 60 14.87 5.45 15.09
CA ALA A 60 14.55 5.61 13.68
C ALA A 60 15.24 6.88 13.17
N PRO A 61 16.35 6.78 12.41
CA PRO A 61 17.18 7.93 12.04
C PRO A 61 16.43 8.95 11.14
N ALA A 62 15.35 8.55 10.53
CA ALA A 62 14.52 9.40 9.67
C ALA A 62 13.17 9.77 10.32
N ASP A 63 13.12 9.82 11.64
CA ASP A 63 11.92 10.15 12.43
C ASP A 63 10.68 9.33 12.01
N GLU A 64 9.62 10.02 11.57
CA GLU A 64 8.38 9.38 11.14
C GLU A 64 8.39 8.90 9.67
N LEU A 65 9.46 9.13 8.93
CA LEU A 65 9.55 8.71 7.53
C LEU A 65 9.47 7.19 7.43
N ALA A 66 8.51 6.70 6.65
CA ALA A 66 8.22 5.27 6.49
C ALA A 66 7.85 4.52 7.80
N ALA A 67 7.41 5.22 8.86
CA ALA A 67 7.15 4.63 10.16
C ALA A 67 6.21 3.41 10.09
N GLN A 68 5.12 3.47 9.30
CA GLN A 68 4.18 2.35 9.14
C GLN A 68 4.80 1.15 8.41
N LEU A 69 5.77 1.41 7.53
CA LEU A 69 6.49 0.35 6.82
C LEU A 69 7.52 -0.30 7.72
N LEU A 70 8.32 0.51 8.41
CA LEU A 70 9.34 0.01 9.34
C LEU A 70 8.70 -0.73 10.51
N GLY A 71 7.63 -0.16 11.07
CA GLY A 71 6.95 -0.75 12.22
C GLY A 71 7.65 -0.40 13.53
N LYS A 72 7.41 -1.21 14.54
CA LYS A 72 7.87 -0.94 15.90
C LYS A 72 8.39 -2.19 16.60
N VAL A 73 9.40 -1.98 17.43
CA VAL A 73 9.94 -2.97 18.36
C VAL A 73 9.29 -2.78 19.74
N GLY A 74 8.93 -3.87 20.38
CA GLY A 74 8.37 -3.89 21.74
C GLY A 74 9.43 -3.68 22.83
N ILE A 75 8.96 -3.67 24.09
CA ILE A 75 9.82 -3.52 25.25
C ILE A 75 10.84 -4.67 25.38
N ASP A 76 10.45 -5.87 24.96
CA ASP A 76 11.29 -7.07 25.00
C ASP A 76 12.12 -7.23 23.71
N HIS A 77 12.27 -6.15 22.95
CA HIS A 77 12.97 -6.11 21.67
C HIS A 77 12.38 -7.03 20.58
N ASP A 78 11.12 -7.46 20.73
CA ASP A 78 10.40 -8.19 19.70
C ASP A 78 9.85 -7.25 18.63
N GLY A 79 10.05 -7.58 17.36
CA GLY A 79 9.41 -6.88 16.26
C GLY A 79 7.88 -7.04 16.34
N LEU A 80 7.13 -5.95 16.47
CA LEU A 80 5.67 -5.98 16.65
C LEU A 80 4.93 -5.91 15.32
N LEU A 81 5.36 -5.01 14.44
CA LEU A 81 4.72 -4.73 13.15
C LEU A 81 5.79 -4.38 12.10
N GLY A 82 5.36 -4.29 10.84
CA GLY A 82 6.16 -3.81 9.73
C GLY A 82 7.38 -4.70 9.43
N VAL A 83 8.43 -4.07 8.92
CA VAL A 83 9.71 -4.70 8.61
C VAL A 83 10.36 -5.26 9.88
N GLU A 84 10.28 -4.56 11.02
CA GLU A 84 10.81 -5.03 12.30
C GLU A 84 10.27 -6.44 12.64
N LYS A 85 8.97 -6.67 12.40
CA LYS A 85 8.36 -7.99 12.57
C LYS A 85 8.82 -8.99 11.51
N MET A 86 8.95 -8.54 10.27
CA MET A 86 9.36 -9.38 9.15
C MET A 86 10.75 -9.96 9.35
N VAL A 87 11.69 -9.14 9.82
CA VAL A 87 13.11 -9.51 9.95
C VAL A 87 13.51 -9.94 11.37
N ASP A 88 12.60 -9.88 12.34
CA ASP A 88 12.85 -10.10 13.77
C ASP A 88 13.77 -11.29 14.05
N LYS A 89 13.50 -12.45 13.44
CA LYS A 89 14.31 -13.67 13.63
C LYS A 89 15.75 -13.52 13.14
N SER A 90 15.99 -12.68 12.15
CA SER A 90 17.32 -12.51 11.54
C SER A 90 18.14 -11.47 12.28
N VAL A 91 17.50 -10.37 12.74
CA VAL A 91 18.18 -9.28 13.42
C VAL A 91 18.32 -9.49 14.93
N ARG A 92 17.60 -10.46 15.48
CA ARG A 92 17.64 -10.75 16.91
C ARG A 92 18.97 -11.38 17.28
N PRO A 93 19.69 -10.84 18.28
CA PRO A 93 20.87 -11.48 18.82
C PRO A 93 20.47 -12.79 19.54
N THR A 94 21.43 -13.69 19.66
CA THR A 94 21.29 -14.87 20.51
C THR A 94 22.09 -14.64 21.77
N ASP A 95 21.44 -14.76 22.92
CA ASP A 95 22.09 -14.58 24.22
C ASP A 95 23.19 -15.60 24.42
N GLY A 96 24.28 -15.16 25.06
CA GLY A 96 25.31 -16.03 25.56
C GLY A 96 24.87 -16.70 26.85
N MET A 97 25.58 -17.74 27.25
CA MET A 97 25.37 -18.41 28.51
C MET A 97 26.71 -18.55 29.23
N MET A 98 26.70 -18.26 30.52
CA MET A 98 27.86 -18.51 31.37
C MET A 98 27.40 -19.29 32.63
N ARG A 99 27.92 -20.49 32.80
CA ARG A 99 27.67 -21.29 34.01
C ARG A 99 28.86 -21.13 34.93
N ASN A 100 28.59 -20.60 36.10
CA ASN A 100 29.59 -20.44 37.14
C ASN A 100 29.40 -21.53 38.22
N VAL A 101 30.49 -22.13 38.68
CA VAL A 101 30.49 -22.86 39.94
C VAL A 101 30.60 -21.82 41.06
N THR A 102 29.71 -21.91 42.03
CA THR A 102 29.64 -20.96 43.16
C THR A 102 29.93 -21.65 44.47
N ASP A 103 30.42 -20.92 45.45
CA ASP A 103 30.54 -21.38 46.83
C ASP A 103 29.17 -21.40 47.57
N ALA A 104 29.16 -21.84 48.83
CA ALA A 104 27.95 -21.88 49.65
C ALA A 104 27.33 -20.50 49.93
N LEU A 105 28.02 -19.42 49.64
CA LEU A 105 27.57 -18.03 49.75
C LEU A 105 27.20 -17.42 48.39
N ASN A 106 27.05 -18.24 47.35
CA ASN A 106 26.72 -17.83 45.99
C ASN A 106 27.79 -16.96 45.33
N ARG A 107 29.05 -16.98 45.74
CA ARG A 107 30.12 -16.25 45.11
C ARG A 107 30.73 -17.11 43.99
N PRO A 108 30.92 -16.55 42.78
CA PRO A 108 31.48 -17.26 41.65
C PRO A 108 32.94 -17.68 41.93
N LEU A 109 33.24 -18.95 41.73
CA LEU A 109 34.59 -19.53 41.89
C LEU A 109 35.27 -19.67 40.54
N TRP A 110 34.62 -20.32 39.58
CA TRP A 110 35.12 -20.47 38.21
C TRP A 110 33.96 -20.72 37.23
N VAL A 111 34.23 -20.52 35.96
CA VAL A 111 33.32 -20.88 34.86
C VAL A 111 33.51 -22.37 34.55
N GLU A 112 32.44 -23.12 34.39
CA GLU A 112 32.50 -24.53 33.94
C GLU A 112 33.20 -24.59 32.56
N GLU A 113 34.05 -25.62 32.34
CA GLU A 113 34.85 -25.77 31.13
C GLU A 113 34.00 -25.79 29.84
N THR A 114 32.76 -26.27 29.89
CA THR A 114 31.78 -26.23 28.80
C THR A 114 30.64 -25.26 29.07
N GLY A 115 30.76 -24.42 30.08
CA GLY A 115 29.70 -23.54 30.58
C GLY A 115 29.66 -22.16 29.92
N PHE A 116 30.53 -21.86 28.96
CA PHE A 116 30.54 -20.56 28.27
C PHE A 116 30.10 -20.71 26.82
N VAL A 117 29.02 -20.03 26.47
CA VAL A 117 28.58 -19.83 25.10
C VAL A 117 28.60 -18.33 24.82
N ALA A 118 29.39 -17.89 23.85
CA ALA A 118 29.46 -16.49 23.49
C ALA A 118 28.13 -16.01 22.87
N PRO A 119 27.67 -14.80 23.20
CA PRO A 119 26.53 -14.20 22.54
C PRO A 119 26.83 -14.00 21.05
N ARG A 120 25.81 -14.16 20.21
CA ARG A 120 25.89 -13.92 18.77
C ARG A 120 25.08 -12.69 18.42
N ARG A 121 25.67 -11.76 17.67
CA ARG A 121 24.97 -10.60 17.12
C ARG A 121 23.93 -11.06 16.09
N GLY A 122 22.83 -10.34 16.00
CA GLY A 122 21.88 -10.46 14.90
C GLY A 122 22.52 -10.01 13.58
N ALA A 123 21.89 -10.37 12.48
CA ALA A 123 22.33 -9.97 11.15
C ALA A 123 21.91 -8.51 10.86
N ASP A 124 22.72 -7.81 10.10
CA ASP A 124 22.33 -6.56 9.48
C ASP A 124 21.39 -6.85 8.29
N VAL A 125 20.41 -5.97 8.08
CA VAL A 125 19.44 -6.12 6.99
C VAL A 125 19.37 -4.81 6.22
N ASP A 126 19.69 -4.88 4.92
CA ASP A 126 19.57 -3.75 4.00
C ASP A 126 18.21 -3.80 3.32
N LEU A 127 17.46 -2.70 3.40
CA LEU A 127 16.16 -2.53 2.74
C LEU A 127 16.35 -1.94 1.34
N SER A 128 15.40 -2.25 0.45
CA SER A 128 15.35 -1.69 -0.89
C SER A 128 14.76 -0.28 -0.94
N ILE A 129 14.30 0.24 0.18
CA ILE A 129 13.69 1.58 0.27
C ILE A 129 14.75 2.65 0.01
N ASP A 130 14.46 3.51 -0.95
CA ASP A 130 15.20 4.73 -1.22
C ASP A 130 14.60 5.86 -0.36
N LEU A 131 15.38 6.38 0.58
CA LEU A 131 14.89 7.37 1.54
C LEU A 131 14.51 8.71 0.88
N GLU A 132 15.23 9.12 -0.16
CA GLU A 132 14.91 10.35 -0.89
C GLU A 132 13.59 10.18 -1.64
N LEU A 133 13.43 9.07 -2.37
CA LEU A 133 12.19 8.74 -3.06
C LEU A 133 11.01 8.58 -2.08
N GLN A 134 11.24 7.95 -0.94
CA GLN A 134 10.23 7.81 0.12
C GLN A 134 9.77 9.17 0.65
N ASN A 135 10.71 10.09 0.90
CA ASN A 135 10.41 11.44 1.38
C ASN A 135 9.62 12.24 0.33
N ILE A 136 10.07 12.24 -0.93
CA ILE A 136 9.34 12.88 -2.03
C ILE A 136 7.94 12.29 -2.18
N ALA A 137 7.82 10.96 -2.13
CA ALA A 137 6.55 10.26 -2.23
C ALA A 137 5.58 10.65 -1.11
N GLN A 138 6.08 10.77 0.12
CA GLN A 138 5.27 11.19 1.27
C GLN A 138 4.79 12.63 1.10
N GLN A 139 5.69 13.57 0.82
CA GLN A 139 5.34 14.99 0.65
C GLN A 139 4.33 15.20 -0.48
N GLU A 140 4.54 14.57 -1.64
CA GLU A 140 3.64 14.73 -2.78
C GLU A 140 2.28 14.07 -2.54
N LEU A 141 2.24 12.95 -1.82
CA LEU A 141 0.98 12.31 -1.44
C LEU A 141 0.22 13.19 -0.42
N GLU A 142 0.89 13.76 0.58
CA GLU A 142 0.30 14.69 1.56
C GLU A 142 -0.29 15.92 0.87
N ASN A 143 0.48 16.54 -0.02
CA ASN A 143 0.02 17.67 -0.83
C ASN A 143 -1.21 17.30 -1.68
N GLY A 144 -1.15 16.16 -2.36
CA GLY A 144 -2.25 15.67 -3.19
C GLY A 144 -3.53 15.41 -2.39
N ILE A 145 -3.42 14.80 -1.21
CA ILE A 145 -4.53 14.55 -0.28
C ILE A 145 -5.13 15.88 0.20
N GLY A 146 -4.29 16.85 0.55
CA GLY A 146 -4.72 18.19 0.97
C GLY A 146 -5.49 18.91 -0.12
N VAL A 147 -4.93 19.00 -1.33
CA VAL A 147 -5.56 19.63 -2.50
C VAL A 147 -6.86 18.92 -2.89
N ALA A 148 -6.89 17.60 -2.76
CA ALA A 148 -8.06 16.79 -3.09
C ALA A 148 -9.13 16.77 -2.00
N ASP A 149 -8.89 17.36 -0.84
CA ASP A 149 -9.74 17.19 0.35
C ASP A 149 -10.08 15.70 0.58
N ALA A 150 -9.09 14.82 0.41
CA ALA A 150 -9.29 13.38 0.45
C ALA A 150 -9.23 12.82 1.88
N ALA A 151 -9.82 11.65 2.09
CA ALA A 151 -9.77 10.95 3.38
C ALA A 151 -8.40 10.28 3.63
N GLY A 152 -7.61 10.11 2.58
CA GLY A 152 -6.28 9.54 2.67
C GLY A 152 -5.71 9.21 1.30
N GLY A 153 -4.57 8.53 1.30
CA GLY A 153 -3.95 8.07 0.07
C GLY A 153 -2.90 7.00 0.31
N ARG A 154 -2.54 6.31 -0.75
CA ARG A 154 -1.56 5.23 -0.76
C ARG A 154 -0.67 5.36 -1.99
N LEU A 155 0.62 5.20 -1.81
CA LEU A 155 1.59 5.21 -2.90
C LEU A 155 2.54 4.02 -2.76
N VAL A 156 2.79 3.33 -3.86
CA VAL A 156 3.82 2.30 -3.95
C VAL A 156 4.65 2.56 -5.20
N ALA A 157 5.97 2.59 -5.05
CA ALA A 157 6.93 2.66 -6.13
C ALA A 157 7.81 1.39 -6.14
N MET A 158 8.07 0.83 -7.32
CA MET A 158 8.79 -0.42 -7.50
C MET A 158 9.71 -0.34 -8.72
N ASP A 159 10.92 -0.90 -8.60
CA ASP A 159 11.76 -1.22 -9.76
C ASP A 159 11.15 -2.43 -10.50
N PRO A 160 10.75 -2.29 -11.77
CA PRO A 160 10.13 -3.38 -12.52
C PRO A 160 11.10 -4.51 -12.88
N HIS A 161 12.40 -4.27 -12.86
CA HIS A 161 13.42 -5.26 -13.24
C HIS A 161 13.80 -6.16 -12.07
N THR A 162 14.11 -5.56 -10.92
CA THR A 162 14.50 -6.30 -9.71
C THR A 162 13.31 -6.73 -8.87
N GLY A 163 12.19 -6.00 -8.94
CA GLY A 163 11.03 -6.18 -8.07
C GLY A 163 11.21 -5.56 -6.68
N GLU A 164 12.25 -4.76 -6.50
CA GLU A 164 12.47 -4.01 -5.27
C GLU A 164 11.41 -2.93 -5.07
N VAL A 165 10.83 -2.88 -3.88
CA VAL A 165 9.95 -1.78 -3.47
C VAL A 165 10.82 -0.61 -3.04
N LEU A 166 10.77 0.49 -3.77
CA LEU A 166 11.61 1.67 -3.57
C LEU A 166 10.98 2.69 -2.62
N ALA A 167 9.65 2.79 -2.63
CA ALA A 167 8.89 3.62 -1.69
C ALA A 167 7.51 3.02 -1.43
N MET A 168 7.01 3.19 -0.21
CA MET A 168 5.67 2.76 0.19
C MET A 168 5.12 3.71 1.24
N VAL A 169 4.05 4.43 0.89
CA VAL A 169 3.44 5.48 1.71
C VAL A 169 1.97 5.22 1.92
N ASP A 170 1.52 5.37 3.15
CA ASP A 170 0.12 5.23 3.55
C ASP A 170 -0.29 6.36 4.50
N ILE A 171 -1.13 7.27 4.02
CA ILE A 171 -1.59 8.44 4.76
C ILE A 171 -3.11 8.37 4.97
N VAL A 172 -3.54 8.61 6.19
CA VAL A 172 -4.95 8.75 6.56
C VAL A 172 -5.15 10.10 7.19
N ARG A 173 -6.20 10.79 6.74
CA ARG A 173 -6.62 12.08 7.26
C ARG A 173 -8.00 11.96 7.90
N ASP A 174 -8.21 12.59 9.03
CA ASP A 174 -9.56 12.79 9.55
C ASP A 174 -10.27 13.88 8.73
N VAL A 175 -11.43 13.52 8.17
CA VAL A 175 -12.22 14.43 7.35
C VAL A 175 -13.27 15.09 8.23
N PRO A 176 -13.21 16.43 8.41
CA PRO A 176 -14.19 17.13 9.22
C PRO A 176 -15.63 16.90 8.75
N GLY A 177 -16.51 16.56 9.66
CA GLY A 177 -17.93 16.32 9.37
C GLY A 177 -18.25 14.99 8.70
N ALA A 178 -17.27 14.12 8.47
CA ALA A 178 -17.53 12.76 8.00
C ALA A 178 -18.18 11.91 9.10
N VAL A 179 -19.22 11.18 8.75
CA VAL A 179 -20.00 10.36 9.69
C VAL A 179 -19.84 8.87 9.39
N GLU A 180 -20.04 8.02 10.41
CA GLU A 180 -20.05 6.58 10.24
C GLU A 180 -21.30 6.14 9.47
N TYR A 181 -21.11 5.24 8.48
CA TYR A 181 -22.22 4.67 7.76
C TYR A 181 -22.97 3.64 8.62
N LYS A 182 -24.27 3.80 8.72
CA LYS A 182 -25.17 2.87 9.43
C LYS A 182 -26.16 2.26 8.45
N TRP A 183 -26.34 0.93 8.53
CA TRP A 183 -27.24 0.19 7.63
C TRP A 183 -28.73 0.46 7.81
N ASP A 184 -29.13 1.12 8.89
CA ASP A 184 -30.49 1.59 9.15
C ASP A 184 -30.82 2.92 8.46
N HIS A 185 -29.81 3.63 7.94
CA HIS A 185 -29.99 4.83 7.13
C HIS A 185 -30.12 4.51 5.65
N PRO A 186 -31.21 4.94 4.99
CA PRO A 186 -31.39 4.72 3.56
C PRO A 186 -30.44 5.61 2.74
N ILE A 187 -29.45 5.00 2.09
CA ILE A 187 -28.61 5.71 1.11
C ILE A 187 -29.47 6.10 -0.09
N GLY A 188 -29.37 7.35 -0.51
CA GLY A 188 -29.94 7.81 -1.76
C GLY A 188 -31.37 8.35 -1.67
N GLN A 189 -31.98 8.37 -0.50
CA GLN A 189 -33.27 9.06 -0.27
C GLN A 189 -33.09 10.53 0.15
N GLU A 190 -31.85 10.93 0.46
CA GLU A 190 -31.55 12.31 0.83
C GLU A 190 -31.49 13.19 -0.42
N PRO A 191 -31.97 14.45 -0.37
CA PRO A 191 -31.85 15.40 -1.46
C PRO A 191 -30.39 15.55 -1.93
N ALA A 192 -30.16 15.65 -3.23
CA ALA A 192 -28.84 15.91 -3.76
C ALA A 192 -28.32 17.24 -3.19
N GLY A 193 -27.28 17.19 -2.35
CA GLY A 193 -26.70 18.34 -1.64
C GLY A 193 -26.79 18.28 -0.12
N SER A 194 -27.67 17.43 0.44
CA SER A 194 -27.74 17.19 1.89
C SER A 194 -27.10 15.86 2.32
N ARG A 195 -26.47 15.12 1.40
CA ARG A 195 -25.86 13.83 1.71
C ARG A 195 -24.61 14.03 2.56
N PRO A 196 -24.52 13.35 3.72
CA PRO A 196 -23.32 13.39 4.51
C PRO A 196 -22.18 12.69 3.77
N ARG A 197 -20.97 13.09 4.01
CA ARG A 197 -19.78 12.32 3.63
C ARG A 197 -19.58 11.20 4.65
N TYR A 198 -19.51 9.97 4.17
CA TYR A 198 -19.31 8.82 5.05
C TYR A 198 -17.84 8.51 5.22
N ARG A 199 -17.46 8.00 6.39
CA ARG A 199 -16.11 7.47 6.62
C ARG A 199 -15.92 6.20 5.82
N THR A 200 -14.96 6.21 4.90
CA THR A 200 -14.66 5.09 3.99
C THR A 200 -13.44 4.29 4.41
N ILE A 201 -12.55 4.90 5.20
CA ILE A 201 -11.37 4.25 5.77
C ILE A 201 -11.72 3.75 7.16
N LYS A 202 -11.44 2.47 7.42
CA LYS A 202 -11.63 1.87 8.74
C LYS A 202 -10.74 2.56 9.77
N SER A 203 -11.27 2.78 10.97
CA SER A 203 -10.49 3.28 12.09
C SER A 203 -9.29 2.39 12.40
N ASP A 204 -8.19 3.01 12.77
CA ASP A 204 -6.94 2.35 13.11
C ASP A 204 -6.44 2.89 14.47
N ALA A 205 -6.73 2.13 15.53
CA ALA A 205 -6.35 2.50 16.89
C ALA A 205 -4.82 2.53 17.10
N GLY A 206 -4.08 1.77 16.31
CA GLY A 206 -2.62 1.79 16.31
C GLY A 206 -2.10 3.13 15.81
N ARG A 207 -2.59 3.58 14.66
CA ARG A 207 -2.22 4.86 14.02
C ARG A 207 -2.46 6.07 14.91
N SER A 208 -3.56 6.05 15.68
CA SER A 208 -3.89 7.15 16.61
C SER A 208 -2.92 7.26 17.78
N LYS A 209 -2.20 6.18 18.10
CA LYS A 209 -1.22 6.15 19.19
C LYS A 209 0.18 6.45 18.73
N ASP A 210 0.57 5.87 17.58
CA ASP A 210 1.92 5.96 17.03
C ASP A 210 1.85 5.52 15.56
N PRO A 211 2.38 6.30 14.60
CA PRO A 211 2.41 5.91 13.18
C PRO A 211 3.04 4.53 12.93
N ALA A 212 4.07 4.17 13.68
CA ALA A 212 4.75 2.88 13.56
C ALA A 212 3.90 1.68 14.03
N LEU A 213 2.81 1.93 14.76
CA LEU A 213 1.82 0.91 15.15
C LEU A 213 0.64 0.83 14.17
N ALA A 214 0.62 1.67 13.15
CA ALA A 214 -0.41 1.65 12.13
C ALA A 214 -0.27 0.41 11.25
N ARG A 215 -1.41 -0.12 10.81
CA ARG A 215 -1.42 -1.09 9.72
C ARG A 215 -1.03 -0.42 8.41
N ASN A 216 -0.44 -1.18 7.50
CA ASN A 216 -0.01 -0.68 6.20
C ASN A 216 -1.05 -1.02 5.12
N ARG A 217 -1.88 -0.03 4.74
CA ARG A 217 -2.96 -0.21 3.77
C ARG A 217 -2.46 -0.51 2.34
N CYS A 218 -1.19 -0.29 2.05
CA CYS A 218 -0.60 -0.67 0.76
C CYS A 218 -0.53 -2.18 0.54
N VAL A 219 -0.49 -2.97 1.63
CA VAL A 219 -0.42 -4.43 1.60
C VAL A 219 -1.63 -5.12 2.25
N GLU A 220 -2.32 -4.44 3.16
CA GLU A 220 -3.41 -5.05 3.94
C GLU A 220 -4.80 -4.71 3.39
N ASP A 221 -5.04 -3.47 2.93
CA ASP A 221 -6.36 -3.02 2.49
C ASP A 221 -6.56 -3.22 1.00
N ILE A 222 -7.68 -3.84 0.67
CA ILE A 222 -8.09 -4.10 -0.71
C ILE A 222 -9.08 -3.03 -1.20
N TYR A 223 -8.97 -2.68 -2.47
CA TYR A 223 -9.89 -1.79 -3.16
C TYR A 223 -10.19 -2.30 -4.57
N GLU A 224 -11.29 -1.88 -5.16
CA GLU A 224 -11.59 -2.15 -6.56
C GLU A 224 -10.83 -1.16 -7.45
N PRO A 225 -9.94 -1.63 -8.35
CA PRO A 225 -9.02 -0.76 -9.10
C PRO A 225 -9.71 0.07 -10.19
N GLY A 226 -10.92 -0.29 -10.59
CA GLY A 226 -11.60 0.37 -11.69
C GLY A 226 -10.78 0.34 -12.98
N SER A 227 -10.77 1.44 -13.71
CA SER A 227 -10.14 1.50 -15.04
C SER A 227 -8.62 1.28 -15.07
N THR A 228 -7.91 1.33 -13.93
CA THR A 228 -6.49 0.93 -13.89
C THR A 228 -6.30 -0.58 -14.10
N PHE A 229 -7.36 -1.36 -14.04
CA PHE A 229 -7.36 -2.79 -14.33
C PHE A 229 -7.44 -3.11 -15.84
N LYS A 230 -7.91 -2.18 -16.65
CA LYS A 230 -8.14 -2.39 -18.10
C LYS A 230 -6.92 -2.84 -18.89
N PRO A 231 -5.69 -2.34 -18.65
CA PRO A 231 -4.50 -2.81 -19.37
C PRO A 231 -4.29 -4.32 -19.30
N PHE A 232 -4.58 -4.94 -18.15
CA PHE A 232 -4.43 -6.39 -17.97
C PHE A 232 -5.42 -7.17 -18.84
N MET A 233 -6.66 -6.72 -18.89
CA MET A 233 -7.70 -7.38 -19.70
C MET A 233 -7.52 -7.10 -21.18
N TRP A 234 -7.17 -5.86 -21.54
CA TRP A 234 -6.90 -5.45 -22.93
C TRP A 234 -5.74 -6.28 -23.53
N SER A 235 -4.64 -6.36 -22.79
CA SER A 235 -3.47 -7.13 -23.22
C SER A 235 -3.76 -8.63 -23.34
N THR A 236 -4.59 -9.18 -22.46
CA THR A 236 -4.99 -10.58 -22.52
C THR A 236 -5.84 -10.87 -23.77
N VAL A 237 -6.86 -10.04 -24.05
CA VAL A 237 -7.68 -10.16 -25.25
C VAL A 237 -6.81 -10.10 -26.51
N THR A 238 -5.82 -9.18 -26.52
CA THR A 238 -4.87 -9.02 -27.63
C THR A 238 -3.93 -10.22 -27.75
N ALA A 239 -3.40 -10.73 -26.63
CA ALA A 239 -2.51 -11.90 -26.60
C ALA A 239 -3.20 -13.19 -27.07
N LEU A 240 -4.48 -13.33 -26.81
CA LEU A 240 -5.30 -14.45 -27.28
C LEU A 240 -5.72 -14.30 -28.75
N GLY A 241 -5.35 -13.21 -29.44
CA GLY A 241 -5.75 -12.93 -30.80
C GLY A 241 -7.24 -12.64 -31.01
N LEU A 242 -7.96 -12.39 -29.92
CA LEU A 242 -9.41 -12.17 -29.93
C LEU A 242 -9.80 -10.75 -30.38
N ALA A 243 -8.86 -9.79 -30.33
CA ALA A 243 -9.00 -8.47 -30.94
C ALA A 243 -7.65 -8.00 -31.48
N LYS A 244 -7.67 -7.37 -32.66
CA LYS A 244 -6.49 -6.76 -33.27
C LYS A 244 -6.39 -5.29 -32.89
N PRO A 245 -5.19 -4.69 -32.79
CA PRO A 245 -5.00 -3.29 -32.38
C PRO A 245 -5.83 -2.28 -33.18
N ASN A 246 -5.96 -2.48 -34.47
CA ASN A 246 -6.71 -1.59 -35.37
C ASN A 246 -8.16 -2.02 -35.61
N GLU A 247 -8.64 -3.07 -34.95
CA GLU A 247 -10.02 -3.53 -35.09
C GLU A 247 -10.99 -2.50 -34.51
N MET A 248 -12.06 -2.23 -35.23
CA MET A 248 -13.07 -1.25 -34.84
C MET A 248 -14.09 -1.87 -33.88
N PHE A 249 -14.37 -1.17 -32.81
CA PHE A 249 -15.38 -1.48 -31.81
C PHE A 249 -16.39 -0.36 -31.75
N ASP A 250 -17.65 -0.66 -32.06
CA ASP A 250 -18.73 0.28 -31.83
C ASP A 250 -18.96 0.42 -30.32
N THR A 251 -18.77 1.63 -29.79
CA THR A 251 -19.00 1.97 -28.37
C THR A 251 -20.35 2.68 -28.16
N GLU A 252 -21.32 2.48 -29.08
CA GLU A 252 -22.74 2.81 -28.94
C GLU A 252 -22.99 4.26 -28.48
N ASN A 253 -22.18 5.18 -28.97
CA ASN A 253 -22.19 6.58 -28.53
C ASN A 253 -22.20 6.77 -27.00
N GLY A 254 -21.52 5.86 -26.28
CA GLY A 254 -21.31 5.95 -24.84
C GLY A 254 -22.42 5.37 -23.96
N SER A 255 -23.40 4.68 -24.53
CA SER A 255 -24.50 4.09 -23.75
C SER A 255 -25.00 2.81 -24.41
N TRP A 256 -24.76 1.66 -23.77
CA TRP A 256 -25.07 0.35 -24.30
C TRP A 256 -25.81 -0.54 -23.30
N ARG A 257 -26.87 -1.17 -23.75
CA ARG A 257 -27.55 -2.20 -23.00
C ARG A 257 -27.12 -3.57 -23.47
N THR A 258 -26.45 -4.31 -22.60
CA THR A 258 -25.97 -5.65 -22.90
C THR A 258 -27.11 -6.63 -23.22
N PRO A 259 -26.86 -7.73 -23.94
CA PRO A 259 -27.88 -8.76 -24.18
C PRO A 259 -28.46 -9.39 -22.92
N PHE A 260 -27.74 -9.34 -21.78
CA PHE A 260 -28.20 -9.81 -20.48
C PHE A 260 -28.81 -8.69 -19.61
N GLY A 261 -29.13 -7.52 -20.21
CA GLY A 261 -29.92 -6.44 -19.62
C GLY A 261 -29.16 -5.42 -18.77
N ARG A 262 -27.82 -5.53 -18.63
CA ARG A 262 -27.00 -4.55 -17.90
C ARG A 262 -26.80 -3.29 -18.73
N GLN A 263 -27.00 -2.11 -18.11
CA GLN A 263 -26.63 -0.84 -18.71
C GLN A 263 -25.15 -0.55 -18.45
N ILE A 264 -24.38 -0.29 -19.50
CA ILE A 264 -22.98 0.14 -19.44
C ILE A 264 -22.86 1.51 -20.09
N THR A 265 -22.13 2.40 -19.43
CA THR A 265 -21.90 3.77 -19.92
C THR A 265 -20.42 4.11 -19.95
N ASP A 266 -20.02 4.87 -20.97
CA ASP A 266 -18.70 5.51 -21.06
C ASP A 266 -18.77 6.93 -20.50
N VAL A 267 -17.63 7.45 -20.05
CA VAL A 267 -17.53 8.84 -19.57
C VAL A 267 -17.75 9.85 -20.68
N ALA A 268 -17.33 9.51 -21.90
CA ALA A 268 -17.52 10.35 -23.08
C ALA A 268 -18.23 9.55 -24.19
N ALA A 269 -19.26 10.16 -24.78
CA ALA A 269 -19.94 9.59 -25.93
C ALA A 269 -19.00 9.52 -27.15
N ARG A 270 -18.82 8.30 -27.67
CA ARG A 270 -18.03 8.00 -28.88
C ARG A 270 -18.74 6.92 -29.66
N GLY A 271 -18.59 6.94 -30.98
CA GLY A 271 -19.08 5.88 -31.86
C GLY A 271 -18.08 4.73 -31.99
N GLU A 272 -17.64 4.47 -33.19
CA GLU A 272 -16.62 3.44 -33.44
C GLU A 272 -15.23 3.91 -33.00
N GLN A 273 -14.48 3.00 -32.35
CA GLN A 273 -13.14 3.24 -31.87
C GLN A 273 -12.25 2.03 -32.21
N LYS A 274 -10.98 2.27 -32.52
CA LYS A 274 -9.99 1.18 -32.64
C LYS A 274 -9.80 0.51 -31.26
N TRP A 275 -9.40 -0.76 -31.26
CA TRP A 275 -9.10 -1.46 -30.02
C TRP A 275 -8.06 -0.73 -29.16
N THR A 276 -7.03 -0.12 -29.79
CA THR A 276 -6.09 0.77 -29.10
C THR A 276 -6.79 1.96 -28.43
N ASP A 277 -7.72 2.59 -29.12
CA ASP A 277 -8.43 3.77 -28.61
C ASP A 277 -9.40 3.41 -27.49
N VAL A 278 -9.92 2.18 -27.47
CA VAL A 278 -10.73 1.64 -26.36
C VAL A 278 -9.94 1.70 -25.05
N LEU A 279 -8.65 1.36 -25.08
CA LEU A 279 -7.78 1.46 -23.89
C LEU A 279 -7.44 2.90 -23.56
N VAL A 280 -7.02 3.70 -24.55
CA VAL A 280 -6.62 5.11 -24.38
C VAL A 280 -7.77 5.95 -23.83
N ASN A 281 -8.94 5.83 -24.44
CA ASN A 281 -10.14 6.56 -24.03
C ASN A 281 -10.86 5.92 -22.83
N SER A 282 -10.36 4.79 -22.35
CA SER A 282 -10.94 4.08 -21.20
C SER A 282 -12.41 3.67 -21.38
N SER A 283 -12.82 3.26 -22.60
CA SER A 283 -14.19 2.84 -22.89
C SER A 283 -14.57 1.61 -22.06
N ASN A 284 -15.64 1.69 -21.29
CA ASN A 284 -16.23 0.57 -20.58
C ASN A 284 -16.92 -0.39 -21.56
N ILE A 285 -17.60 0.18 -22.55
CA ILE A 285 -18.35 -0.56 -23.57
C ILE A 285 -17.39 -1.37 -24.45
N GLY A 286 -16.36 -0.73 -24.99
CA GLY A 286 -15.36 -1.39 -25.79
C GLY A 286 -14.63 -2.50 -25.05
N MET A 287 -14.23 -2.25 -23.79
CA MET A 287 -13.61 -3.27 -22.94
C MET A 287 -14.55 -4.45 -22.70
N THR A 288 -15.83 -4.19 -22.39
CA THR A 288 -16.81 -5.26 -22.18
C THR A 288 -17.03 -6.09 -23.44
N LYS A 289 -17.17 -5.45 -24.60
CA LYS A 289 -17.31 -6.15 -25.90
C LYS A 289 -16.08 -6.98 -26.24
N GLY A 290 -14.88 -6.44 -26.02
CA GLY A 290 -13.62 -7.17 -26.24
C GLY A 290 -13.46 -8.38 -25.32
N THR A 291 -13.67 -8.18 -24.01
CA THR A 291 -13.53 -9.27 -23.03
C THR A 291 -14.64 -10.32 -23.13
N ALA A 292 -15.83 -9.98 -23.63
CA ALA A 292 -16.90 -10.95 -23.89
C ALA A 292 -16.52 -12.03 -24.91
N ARG A 293 -15.43 -11.84 -25.67
CA ARG A 293 -14.86 -12.85 -26.59
C ARG A 293 -14.04 -13.92 -25.88
N MET A 294 -13.63 -13.68 -24.62
CA MET A 294 -13.00 -14.68 -23.77
C MET A 294 -14.05 -15.58 -23.09
N SER A 295 -13.71 -16.83 -22.85
CA SER A 295 -14.44 -17.64 -21.89
C SER A 295 -14.21 -17.14 -20.47
N PHE A 296 -15.10 -17.47 -19.53
CA PHE A 296 -14.91 -17.16 -18.11
C PHE A 296 -13.61 -17.75 -17.56
N GLN A 297 -13.25 -18.97 -17.98
CA GLN A 297 -12.00 -19.61 -17.59
C GLN A 297 -10.79 -18.81 -18.07
N GLN A 298 -10.74 -18.42 -19.34
CA GLN A 298 -9.62 -17.64 -19.90
C GLN A 298 -9.44 -16.32 -19.15
N MET A 299 -10.53 -15.62 -18.88
CA MET A 299 -10.46 -14.33 -18.18
C MET A 299 -10.07 -14.51 -16.71
N HIS A 300 -10.62 -15.51 -16.01
CA HIS A 300 -10.25 -15.83 -14.63
C HIS A 300 -8.78 -16.23 -14.54
N ASP A 301 -8.29 -17.08 -15.45
CA ASP A 301 -6.89 -17.51 -15.47
C ASP A 301 -5.93 -16.35 -15.76
N ALA A 302 -6.33 -15.41 -16.61
CA ALA A 302 -5.56 -14.19 -16.85
C ALA A 302 -5.46 -13.34 -15.56
N VAL A 303 -6.56 -13.09 -14.86
CA VAL A 303 -6.57 -12.37 -13.59
C VAL A 303 -5.62 -13.04 -12.60
N ARG A 304 -5.68 -14.37 -12.45
CA ARG A 304 -4.79 -15.14 -11.59
C ARG A 304 -3.34 -15.14 -12.09
N GLY A 305 -3.15 -15.13 -13.40
CA GLY A 305 -1.85 -15.09 -14.07
C GLY A 305 -1.05 -13.84 -13.69
N PHE A 306 -1.70 -12.68 -13.64
CA PHE A 306 -1.11 -11.42 -13.18
C PHE A 306 -0.86 -11.37 -11.66
N GLY A 307 -1.17 -12.43 -10.91
CA GLY A 307 -0.92 -12.55 -9.47
C GLY A 307 -2.06 -12.08 -8.57
N PHE A 308 -3.17 -11.62 -9.12
CA PHE A 308 -4.32 -11.20 -8.32
C PHE A 308 -5.00 -12.38 -7.62
N GLY A 309 -5.54 -12.14 -6.44
CA GLY A 309 -6.16 -13.17 -5.60
C GLY A 309 -5.15 -14.06 -4.86
N SER A 310 -3.87 -13.69 -4.83
CA SER A 310 -2.81 -14.36 -4.05
C SER A 310 -1.93 -13.31 -3.40
N PRO A 311 -1.39 -13.54 -2.18
CA PRO A 311 -0.47 -12.60 -1.57
C PRO A 311 0.79 -12.45 -2.42
N VAL A 312 1.40 -11.28 -2.41
CA VAL A 312 2.64 -11.00 -3.14
C VAL A 312 3.82 -11.72 -2.52
N LYS A 313 3.72 -12.03 -1.22
CA LYS A 313 4.74 -12.68 -0.37
C LYS A 313 5.95 -11.77 -0.13
N LEU A 314 5.67 -10.49 0.16
CA LEU A 314 6.69 -9.54 0.55
C LEU A 314 7.27 -9.85 1.93
N GLY A 315 6.49 -10.54 2.78
CA GLY A 315 6.87 -10.93 4.14
C GLY A 315 6.33 -10.01 5.23
N LEU A 316 5.68 -8.92 4.85
CA LEU A 316 5.05 -8.02 5.82
C LEU A 316 3.84 -8.70 6.51
N PRO A 317 3.64 -8.45 7.81
CA PRO A 317 2.45 -8.94 8.50
C PRO A 317 1.17 -8.35 7.89
N GLY A 318 0.09 -9.12 7.91
CA GLY A 318 -1.22 -8.65 7.42
C GLY A 318 -1.39 -8.63 5.89
N GLU A 319 -0.42 -9.10 5.13
CA GLU A 319 -0.46 -9.07 3.66
C GLU A 319 -1.69 -9.79 3.09
N SER A 320 -2.53 -9.04 2.37
CA SER A 320 -3.78 -9.52 1.81
C SER A 320 -3.59 -10.22 0.46
N SER A 321 -4.32 -11.31 0.25
CA SER A 321 -4.42 -11.97 -1.05
C SER A 321 -5.27 -11.19 -2.08
N GLY A 322 -5.96 -10.12 -1.66
CA GLY A 322 -7.02 -9.55 -2.47
C GLY A 322 -8.25 -10.46 -2.56
N ARG A 323 -9.16 -10.13 -3.45
CA ARG A 323 -10.38 -10.94 -3.70
C ARG A 323 -10.64 -11.05 -5.18
N VAL A 324 -10.72 -12.28 -5.66
CA VAL A 324 -11.16 -12.63 -7.02
C VAL A 324 -12.34 -13.58 -6.86
N THR A 325 -13.45 -13.29 -7.52
CA THR A 325 -14.64 -14.15 -7.50
C THR A 325 -14.29 -15.55 -8.03
N ALA A 326 -14.64 -16.59 -7.28
CA ALA A 326 -14.38 -17.97 -7.67
C ALA A 326 -15.08 -18.29 -9.01
N LEU A 327 -14.38 -18.97 -9.92
CA LEU A 327 -14.83 -19.24 -11.29
C LEU A 327 -16.25 -19.82 -11.37
N LYS A 328 -16.59 -20.74 -10.47
CA LYS A 328 -17.93 -21.36 -10.41
C LYS A 328 -19.08 -20.36 -10.19
N ASN A 329 -18.76 -19.16 -9.72
CA ASN A 329 -19.74 -18.09 -9.47
C ASN A 329 -19.74 -17.02 -10.58
N TRP A 330 -18.93 -17.21 -11.64
CA TRP A 330 -18.87 -16.23 -12.72
C TRP A 330 -20.14 -16.27 -13.57
N THR A 331 -20.56 -15.09 -13.95
CA THR A 331 -21.68 -14.83 -14.86
C THR A 331 -21.24 -13.79 -15.89
N ASN A 332 -22.07 -13.55 -16.90
CA ASN A 332 -21.85 -12.43 -17.85
C ASN A 332 -21.76 -11.08 -17.12
N TYR A 333 -22.44 -10.97 -15.99
CA TYR A 333 -22.37 -9.76 -15.14
C TYR A 333 -20.98 -9.61 -14.52
N THR A 334 -20.46 -10.69 -13.92
CA THR A 334 -19.10 -10.74 -13.36
C THR A 334 -18.03 -10.45 -14.41
N GLN A 335 -18.14 -11.09 -15.59
CA GLN A 335 -17.21 -10.86 -16.69
C GLN A 335 -17.16 -9.38 -17.10
N SER A 336 -18.32 -8.76 -17.27
CA SER A 336 -18.41 -7.33 -17.61
C SER A 336 -17.93 -6.41 -16.47
N SER A 337 -18.11 -6.80 -15.21
CA SER A 337 -17.57 -6.06 -14.06
C SER A 337 -16.04 -6.11 -14.03
N VAL A 338 -15.46 -7.30 -14.14
CA VAL A 338 -14.00 -7.49 -14.14
C VAL A 338 -13.33 -6.78 -15.32
N ALA A 339 -14.00 -6.70 -16.48
CA ALA A 339 -13.53 -5.94 -17.65
C ALA A 339 -13.29 -4.45 -17.33
N MET A 340 -14.04 -3.92 -16.38
CA MET A 340 -13.97 -2.53 -15.92
C MET A 340 -13.20 -2.35 -14.60
N GLY A 341 -12.71 -3.45 -13.98
CA GLY A 341 -12.00 -3.45 -12.71
C GLY A 341 -12.90 -3.42 -11.47
N TYR A 342 -14.12 -3.97 -11.56
CA TYR A 342 -15.03 -4.23 -10.46
C TYR A 342 -15.15 -5.73 -10.18
N GLU A 343 -15.69 -6.12 -9.04
CA GLU A 343 -15.75 -7.52 -8.57
C GLU A 343 -14.37 -8.21 -8.48
N VAL A 344 -13.32 -7.42 -8.56
CA VAL A 344 -11.94 -7.78 -8.24
C VAL A 344 -11.41 -6.75 -7.26
N ALA A 345 -10.92 -7.18 -6.10
CA ALA A 345 -10.36 -6.27 -5.12
C ALA A 345 -8.90 -6.63 -4.87
N VAL A 346 -8.04 -5.62 -4.91
CA VAL A 346 -6.59 -5.74 -4.97
C VAL A 346 -5.92 -4.83 -3.97
N THR A 347 -4.70 -5.15 -3.56
CA THR A 347 -3.85 -4.20 -2.83
C THR A 347 -3.07 -3.31 -3.80
N PRO A 348 -2.64 -2.11 -3.37
CA PRO A 348 -1.72 -1.27 -4.15
C PRO A 348 -0.46 -2.02 -4.59
N LEU A 349 0.13 -2.82 -3.70
CA LEU A 349 1.32 -3.61 -4.01
C LEU A 349 1.07 -4.64 -5.13
N GLN A 350 -0.07 -5.35 -5.10
CA GLN A 350 -0.45 -6.27 -6.18
C GLN A 350 -0.55 -5.55 -7.53
N MET A 351 -1.13 -4.34 -7.55
CA MET A 351 -1.27 -3.55 -8.78
C MET A 351 0.07 -3.14 -9.36
N VAL A 352 0.99 -2.61 -8.55
CA VAL A 352 2.32 -2.19 -9.01
C VAL A 352 3.11 -3.38 -9.55
N ARG A 353 3.11 -4.49 -8.80
CA ARG A 353 3.78 -5.73 -9.25
C ARG A 353 3.20 -6.24 -10.57
N ALA A 354 1.88 -6.30 -10.70
CA ALA A 354 1.23 -6.74 -11.93
C ALA A 354 1.53 -5.80 -13.11
N PHE A 355 1.52 -4.48 -12.89
CA PHE A 355 1.79 -3.49 -13.92
C PHE A 355 3.25 -3.51 -14.40
N SER A 356 4.19 -3.96 -13.56
CA SER A 356 5.59 -4.15 -13.94
C SER A 356 5.76 -5.10 -15.14
N VAL A 357 4.79 -5.96 -15.43
CA VAL A 357 4.76 -6.81 -16.64
C VAL A 357 4.92 -5.97 -17.92
N PHE A 358 4.37 -4.76 -17.96
CA PHE A 358 4.46 -3.84 -19.09
C PHE A 358 5.73 -3.00 -19.08
N ALA A 359 6.43 -2.92 -17.94
CA ALA A 359 7.61 -2.09 -17.75
C ALA A 359 8.94 -2.86 -18.00
N ARG A 360 8.91 -4.17 -18.08
CA ARG A 360 10.10 -5.01 -18.32
C ARG A 360 10.51 -5.01 -19.79
N GLN A 361 11.76 -5.39 -20.09
CA GLN A 361 12.33 -5.33 -21.43
C GLN A 361 12.93 -6.65 -21.89
N GLY A 362 13.26 -6.72 -23.18
CA GLY A 362 13.89 -7.90 -23.81
C GLY A 362 13.11 -9.17 -23.50
N ASP A 363 13.81 -10.22 -23.14
CA ASP A 363 13.22 -11.52 -22.77
C ASP A 363 12.39 -11.46 -21.50
N GLN A 364 12.54 -10.41 -20.69
CA GLN A 364 11.74 -10.22 -19.49
C GLN A 364 10.42 -9.46 -19.75
N ALA A 365 10.24 -8.85 -20.92
CA ALA A 365 8.98 -8.20 -21.27
C ALA A 365 7.82 -9.20 -21.16
N GLY A 366 6.74 -8.82 -20.52
CA GLY A 366 5.60 -9.74 -20.32
C GLY A 366 5.75 -10.72 -19.15
N THR A 367 6.80 -10.60 -18.33
CA THR A 367 6.98 -11.45 -17.14
C THR A 367 6.62 -10.68 -15.85
N LEU A 368 6.03 -11.40 -14.90
CA LEU A 368 5.67 -10.90 -13.58
C LEU A 368 6.88 -11.04 -12.64
N PRO A 369 7.47 -9.92 -12.13
CA PRO A 369 8.61 -10.01 -11.23
C PRO A 369 8.22 -10.56 -9.84
N PRO A 370 9.15 -11.12 -9.07
CA PRO A 370 8.98 -11.23 -7.63
C PRO A 370 8.92 -9.81 -7.03
N ALA A 371 8.53 -9.69 -5.78
CA ALA A 371 8.65 -8.43 -5.04
C ALA A 371 9.55 -8.63 -3.83
N SER A 372 10.32 -7.61 -3.46
CA SER A 372 11.21 -7.61 -2.31
C SER A 372 11.22 -6.25 -1.63
N LEU A 373 11.30 -6.26 -0.30
CA LEU A 373 11.68 -5.11 0.53
C LEU A 373 13.15 -5.16 0.94
N LEU A 374 13.80 -6.30 0.71
CA LEU A 374 15.24 -6.44 0.95
C LEU A 374 15.99 -6.07 -0.31
N ALA A 375 17.09 -5.35 -0.15
CA ALA A 375 17.98 -5.02 -1.25
C ALA A 375 18.45 -6.31 -1.94
N VAL A 376 18.25 -6.37 -3.25
CA VAL A 376 18.64 -7.53 -4.06
C VAL A 376 20.08 -7.31 -4.53
N PRO A 377 21.01 -8.27 -4.30
CA PRO A 377 22.35 -8.17 -4.85
C PRO A 377 22.32 -8.00 -6.39
N SER A 378 23.17 -7.13 -6.91
CA SER A 378 23.20 -6.76 -8.34
C SER A 378 23.53 -7.92 -9.29
N ASP A 379 24.10 -9.02 -8.76
CA ASP A 379 24.46 -10.24 -9.46
C ASP A 379 23.37 -11.32 -9.48
N ARG A 380 22.23 -11.04 -8.84
CA ARG A 380 21.06 -11.94 -8.95
C ARG A 380 20.42 -11.80 -10.33
N ASP A 381 21.00 -12.51 -11.28
CA ASP A 381 20.32 -12.77 -12.56
C ASP A 381 18.98 -13.43 -12.33
N SER A 382 17.93 -12.72 -12.78
CA SER A 382 16.57 -13.19 -12.95
C SER A 382 16.07 -14.15 -11.86
N LEU A 383 15.62 -13.61 -10.74
CA LEU A 383 14.62 -14.29 -9.92
C LEU A 383 13.54 -14.83 -10.85
N ALA A 384 13.17 -16.10 -10.72
CA ALA A 384 12.26 -16.81 -11.62
C ALA A 384 10.96 -16.03 -11.83
N ALA A 385 10.96 -15.18 -12.84
CA ALA A 385 9.83 -14.35 -13.19
C ALA A 385 8.86 -15.18 -14.04
N LYS A 386 7.58 -15.17 -13.66
CA LYS A 386 6.55 -15.92 -14.37
C LYS A 386 6.11 -15.17 -15.64
N ARG A 387 6.21 -15.78 -16.82
CA ARG A 387 5.64 -15.22 -18.05
C ARG A 387 4.12 -15.19 -17.96
N VAL A 388 3.57 -14.01 -18.25
CA VAL A 388 2.13 -13.73 -18.23
C VAL A 388 1.61 -13.35 -19.61
N LEU A 389 2.43 -12.62 -20.37
CA LEU A 389 2.13 -12.15 -21.72
C LEU A 389 3.29 -12.46 -22.69
N PRO A 390 3.01 -12.58 -23.99
CA PRO A 390 4.01 -12.46 -25.03
C PRO A 390 4.73 -11.10 -24.95
N PRO A 391 6.05 -11.04 -25.19
CA PRO A 391 6.82 -9.79 -25.09
C PRO A 391 6.29 -8.66 -25.97
N ASP A 392 5.95 -8.97 -27.21
CA ASP A 392 5.41 -8.03 -28.20
C ASP A 392 4.09 -7.41 -27.75
N VAL A 393 3.19 -8.19 -27.13
CA VAL A 393 1.93 -7.71 -26.58
C VAL A 393 2.16 -6.82 -25.36
N ALA A 394 3.10 -7.15 -24.49
CA ALA A 394 3.44 -6.31 -23.34
C ALA A 394 3.98 -4.95 -23.80
N LEU A 395 4.88 -4.93 -24.78
CA LEU A 395 5.43 -3.70 -25.37
C LEU A 395 4.38 -2.90 -26.14
N LEU A 396 3.50 -3.57 -26.88
CA LEU A 396 2.36 -2.93 -27.56
C LEU A 396 1.43 -2.24 -26.54
N THR A 397 1.12 -2.93 -25.44
CA THR A 397 0.27 -2.37 -24.36
C THR A 397 0.92 -1.15 -23.74
N ARG A 398 2.23 -1.19 -23.47
CA ARG A 398 3.01 -0.04 -23.00
C ARG A 398 2.87 1.15 -23.95
N ARG A 399 3.16 0.97 -25.24
CA ARG A 399 3.05 2.02 -26.26
C ARG A 399 1.63 2.58 -26.38
N THR A 400 0.62 1.72 -26.31
CA THR A 400 -0.79 2.16 -26.32
C THR A 400 -1.10 3.05 -25.13
N MET A 401 -0.55 2.74 -23.94
CA MET A 401 -0.76 3.54 -22.72
C MET A 401 -0.06 4.89 -22.74
N CYS A 402 0.92 5.15 -23.62
CA CYS A 402 1.48 6.49 -23.85
C CYS A 402 0.39 7.48 -24.28
N GLY A 403 -0.57 7.04 -25.09
CA GLY A 403 -1.70 7.89 -25.48
C GLY A 403 -2.59 8.34 -24.32
N VAL A 404 -2.60 7.59 -23.20
CA VAL A 404 -3.32 8.01 -21.98
C VAL A 404 -2.60 9.16 -21.28
N THR A 405 -1.28 9.07 -21.11
CA THR A 405 -0.46 10.12 -20.49
C THR A 405 -0.44 11.38 -21.32
N GLU A 406 -0.25 11.28 -22.63
CA GLU A 406 -0.35 12.41 -23.55
C GLU A 406 -1.71 13.10 -23.53
N ALA A 407 -2.81 12.34 -23.42
CA ALA A 407 -4.15 12.92 -23.32
C ALA A 407 -4.36 13.65 -21.98
N LEU A 408 -3.77 13.14 -20.89
CA LEU A 408 -3.80 13.80 -19.58
C LEU A 408 -2.97 15.07 -19.58
N GLU A 409 -1.77 15.04 -20.14
CA GLU A 409 -0.91 16.22 -20.27
C GLU A 409 -1.62 17.34 -21.04
N ARG A 410 -2.16 17.02 -22.21
CA ARG A 410 -2.94 18.01 -23.01
C ARG A 410 -4.13 18.59 -22.25
N LYS A 411 -4.77 17.82 -21.38
CA LYS A 411 -5.97 18.25 -20.64
C LYS A 411 -5.63 19.08 -19.41
N VAL A 412 -4.57 18.69 -18.69
CA VAL A 412 -4.21 19.27 -17.40
C VAL A 412 -3.29 20.48 -17.56
N LEU A 413 -2.36 20.43 -18.53
CA LEU A 413 -1.31 21.42 -18.71
C LEU A 413 -1.69 22.56 -19.69
N LYS A 414 -2.97 22.67 -20.06
CA LYS A 414 -3.44 23.73 -20.98
C LYS A 414 -3.05 25.16 -20.55
N ASN A 415 -2.75 25.38 -19.28
CA ASN A 415 -2.49 26.70 -18.70
C ASN A 415 -1.16 26.78 -17.92
N GLU A 416 -0.34 25.73 -17.89
CA GLU A 416 0.93 25.74 -17.18
C GLU A 416 2.08 25.66 -18.19
N SER A 417 3.15 26.42 -17.94
CA SER A 417 4.33 26.50 -18.78
C SER A 417 4.92 25.12 -19.07
N SER A 418 5.47 24.98 -20.25
CA SER A 418 5.93 23.79 -20.98
C SER A 418 6.94 22.85 -20.29
N GLU A 419 7.19 22.98 -19.01
CA GLU A 419 8.20 22.20 -18.29
C GLU A 419 7.79 20.77 -17.92
N PHE A 420 6.53 20.40 -18.19
CA PHE A 420 5.91 19.17 -17.70
C PHE A 420 5.70 18.14 -18.82
N ARG A 421 6.76 17.76 -19.53
CA ARG A 421 6.68 16.64 -20.48
C ARG A 421 7.29 15.39 -19.84
N TYR A 422 6.42 14.46 -19.45
CA TYR A 422 6.86 13.17 -18.95
C TYR A 422 6.83 12.13 -20.05
N ASP A 423 7.99 11.51 -20.28
CA ASP A 423 8.11 10.29 -21.05
C ASP A 423 7.62 9.12 -20.18
N ALA A 424 6.29 8.94 -20.09
CA ALA A 424 5.65 7.94 -19.25
C ALA A 424 4.48 7.26 -19.97
N PHE A 425 4.17 6.05 -19.56
CA PHE A 425 2.98 5.31 -19.96
C PHE A 425 2.16 4.97 -18.72
N GLY A 426 0.84 4.97 -18.82
CA GLY A 426 0.04 4.74 -17.62
C GLY A 426 -1.45 4.61 -17.86
N LYS A 427 -2.19 4.47 -16.75
CA LYS A 427 -3.64 4.39 -16.75
C LYS A 427 -4.24 5.06 -15.54
N SER A 428 -5.28 5.86 -15.76
CA SER A 428 -6.10 6.44 -14.70
C SER A 428 -7.29 5.55 -14.35
N GLY A 429 -7.74 5.62 -13.12
CA GLY A 429 -8.90 4.91 -12.61
C GLY A 429 -9.74 5.76 -11.66
N THR A 430 -11.04 5.53 -11.69
CA THR A 430 -11.99 6.05 -10.72
C THR A 430 -12.97 4.91 -10.44
N ALA A 431 -13.01 4.44 -9.21
CA ALA A 431 -13.90 3.36 -8.78
C ALA A 431 -14.74 3.80 -7.59
N GLN A 432 -16.02 3.46 -7.59
CA GLN A 432 -16.89 3.70 -6.45
C GLN A 432 -16.39 2.88 -5.24
N ILE A 433 -16.53 3.47 -4.05
CA ILE A 433 -16.16 2.77 -2.82
C ILE A 433 -17.32 1.86 -2.39
N PRO A 434 -17.07 0.56 -2.21
CA PRO A 434 -18.13 -0.37 -1.79
C PRO A 434 -18.58 -0.05 -0.36
N LEU A 435 -19.86 -0.29 -0.11
CA LEU A 435 -20.44 -0.24 1.23
C LEU A 435 -19.76 -1.28 2.14
N PRO A 436 -19.73 -1.06 3.45
CA PRO A 436 -19.23 -2.05 4.39
C PRO A 436 -20.03 -3.36 4.28
N PRO A 437 -19.49 -4.48 4.78
CA PRO A 437 -20.20 -5.76 4.74
C PRO A 437 -21.61 -5.67 5.29
N ARG A 438 -22.58 -6.15 4.51
CA ARG A 438 -23.99 -6.08 4.88
C ARG A 438 -24.30 -7.05 6.03
N PRO A 439 -24.92 -6.59 7.13
CA PRO A 439 -25.37 -7.48 8.19
C PRO A 439 -26.42 -8.49 7.68
N LYS A 440 -26.44 -9.67 8.27
CA LYS A 440 -27.43 -10.72 7.92
C LYS A 440 -28.85 -10.19 8.16
N GLY A 441 -29.74 -10.38 7.18
CA GLY A 441 -31.14 -9.96 7.27
C GLY A 441 -31.43 -8.51 6.86
N VAL A 442 -30.43 -7.67 6.71
CA VAL A 442 -30.61 -6.27 6.27
C VAL A 442 -30.76 -6.22 4.75
N LYS A 443 -31.76 -5.47 4.27
CA LYS A 443 -31.96 -5.26 2.82
C LYS A 443 -30.99 -4.23 2.27
N MET A 444 -30.52 -4.45 1.03
CA MET A 444 -29.73 -3.46 0.32
C MET A 444 -30.56 -2.20 0.07
N PRO A 445 -30.02 -0.99 0.33
CA PRO A 445 -30.71 0.25 0.01
C PRO A 445 -31.01 0.34 -1.49
N ARG A 446 -32.22 0.76 -1.84
CA ARG A 446 -32.62 0.94 -3.25
C ARG A 446 -31.69 1.97 -3.92
N GLY A 447 -31.18 1.64 -5.10
CA GLY A 447 -30.34 2.55 -5.90
C GLY A 447 -28.87 2.61 -5.52
N SER A 448 -28.41 1.94 -4.43
CA SER A 448 -26.99 1.97 -4.03
C SER A 448 -26.09 1.04 -4.84
N ALA A 449 -26.65 0.02 -5.48
CA ALA A 449 -25.92 -1.05 -6.16
C ALA A 449 -24.74 -1.65 -5.32
N GLY A 450 -24.72 -1.42 -4.00
CA GLY A 450 -23.66 -1.88 -3.09
C GLY A 450 -22.51 -0.91 -2.91
N TYR A 451 -22.62 0.32 -3.38
CA TYR A 451 -21.56 1.35 -3.31
C TYR A 451 -22.07 2.62 -2.62
N PHE A 452 -21.13 3.38 -2.06
CA PHE A 452 -21.41 4.75 -1.64
C PHE A 452 -21.74 5.62 -2.85
N VAL A 453 -22.69 6.51 -2.70
CA VAL A 453 -23.06 7.45 -3.76
C VAL A 453 -22.16 8.69 -3.69
N GLY A 454 -21.39 8.92 -4.74
CA GLY A 454 -20.53 10.11 -4.85
C GLY A 454 -19.17 10.01 -4.15
N GLN A 455 -18.81 8.84 -3.58
CA GLN A 455 -17.51 8.60 -2.97
C GLN A 455 -16.72 7.56 -3.78
N TYR A 456 -15.46 7.87 -4.05
CA TYR A 456 -14.65 7.14 -5.00
C TYR A 456 -13.23 6.93 -4.49
N ASN A 457 -12.59 5.85 -4.91
CA ASN A 457 -11.15 5.75 -4.95
C ASN A 457 -10.68 6.19 -6.34
N VAL A 458 -9.76 7.13 -6.37
CA VAL A 458 -9.17 7.62 -7.61
C VAL A 458 -7.73 7.18 -7.67
N SER A 459 -7.31 6.63 -8.79
CA SER A 459 -5.97 6.07 -8.90
C SER A 459 -5.31 6.39 -10.24
N PHE A 460 -3.99 6.45 -10.22
CA PHE A 460 -3.15 6.50 -11.40
C PHE A 460 -1.98 5.55 -11.23
N ILE A 461 -1.76 4.70 -12.24
CA ILE A 461 -0.60 3.81 -12.30
C ILE A 461 0.20 4.14 -13.55
N CYS A 462 1.51 4.23 -13.41
CA CYS A 462 2.39 4.53 -14.53
C CYS A 462 3.75 3.86 -14.39
N GLY A 463 4.46 3.75 -15.51
CA GLY A 463 5.86 3.43 -15.59
C GLY A 463 6.62 4.49 -16.38
N ALA A 464 7.88 4.73 -16.04
CA ALA A 464 8.74 5.71 -16.68
C ALA A 464 10.23 5.29 -16.63
N PRO A 465 11.05 5.78 -17.60
CA PRO A 465 10.66 6.34 -18.90
C PRO A 465 10.04 5.27 -19.82
N VAL A 466 9.47 5.66 -20.96
CA VAL A 466 8.77 4.72 -21.87
C VAL A 466 9.73 3.69 -22.47
N GLU A 467 10.87 4.13 -22.96
CA GLU A 467 11.80 3.24 -23.68
C GLU A 467 12.53 2.28 -22.72
N ASN A 468 12.96 2.77 -21.56
CA ASN A 468 13.66 1.96 -20.56
C ASN A 468 13.08 2.20 -19.16
N PRO A 469 11.92 1.62 -18.82
CA PRO A 469 11.28 1.88 -17.56
C PRO A 469 12.16 1.48 -16.36
N ARG A 470 12.38 2.42 -15.47
CA ARG A 470 13.17 2.24 -14.24
C ARG A 470 12.30 2.20 -12.99
N ILE A 471 11.07 2.67 -13.12
CA ILE A 471 10.14 2.75 -12.01
C ILE A 471 8.71 2.49 -12.48
N VAL A 472 7.95 1.82 -11.64
CA VAL A 472 6.49 1.74 -11.71
C VAL A 472 5.92 2.33 -10.43
N VAL A 473 4.98 3.26 -10.58
CA VAL A 473 4.35 3.96 -9.45
C VAL A 473 2.83 3.84 -9.55
N LEU A 474 2.21 3.51 -8.43
CA LEU A 474 0.76 3.63 -8.24
C LEU A 474 0.49 4.65 -7.14
N VAL A 475 -0.41 5.57 -7.42
CA VAL A 475 -1.02 6.44 -6.41
C VAL A 475 -2.51 6.16 -6.34
N VAL A 476 -3.04 6.00 -5.15
CA VAL A 476 -4.47 5.90 -4.86
C VAL A 476 -4.85 7.00 -3.90
N VAL A 477 -5.79 7.84 -4.28
CA VAL A 477 -6.38 8.88 -3.44
C VAL A 477 -7.75 8.36 -2.98
N ASP A 478 -7.91 8.24 -1.68
CA ASP A 478 -9.07 7.66 -1.05
C ASP A 478 -10.12 8.75 -0.77
N ASP A 479 -11.28 8.60 -1.34
CA ASP A 479 -12.43 9.48 -1.13
C ASP A 479 -12.11 10.99 -1.26
N PRO A 480 -11.68 11.48 -2.43
CA PRO A 480 -11.50 12.90 -2.66
C PRO A 480 -12.81 13.68 -2.54
N GLY A 481 -12.72 14.94 -2.11
CA GLY A 481 -13.88 15.81 -1.93
C GLY A 481 -14.70 16.00 -3.21
N PRO A 482 -16.01 16.20 -3.10
CA PRO A 482 -16.95 16.20 -4.24
C PRO A 482 -16.64 17.23 -5.35
N ALA A 483 -16.06 18.36 -4.98
CA ALA A 483 -15.70 19.43 -5.93
C ALA A 483 -14.61 19.00 -6.92
N LEU A 484 -13.69 18.17 -6.47
CA LEU A 484 -12.54 17.72 -7.26
C LEU A 484 -12.84 16.51 -8.13
N VAL A 485 -13.72 15.61 -7.68
CA VAL A 485 -14.23 14.51 -8.50
C VAL A 485 -14.85 15.04 -9.80
N ARG A 486 -15.57 16.16 -9.74
CA ARG A 486 -16.16 16.81 -10.92
C ARG A 486 -15.15 17.51 -11.82
N ALA A 487 -14.04 18.00 -11.26
CA ALA A 487 -13.08 18.84 -11.99
C ALA A 487 -11.95 18.04 -12.65
N ASN A 488 -11.77 16.75 -12.37
CA ASN A 488 -10.61 15.95 -12.79
C ASN A 488 -9.24 16.58 -12.44
N ARG A 489 -9.21 17.53 -11.49
CA ARG A 489 -8.00 18.30 -11.12
C ARG A 489 -6.96 17.49 -10.35
N TYR A 490 -7.41 16.42 -9.67
CA TYR A 490 -6.51 15.54 -8.91
C TYR A 490 -5.50 14.80 -9.79
N TYR A 491 -5.80 14.57 -11.07
CA TYR A 491 -4.81 13.99 -12.00
C TYR A 491 -3.61 14.91 -12.20
N GLY A 492 -3.81 16.23 -12.20
CA GLY A 492 -2.73 17.19 -12.29
C GLY A 492 -1.75 17.11 -11.12
N ALA A 493 -2.28 17.08 -9.91
CA ALA A 493 -1.45 16.96 -8.71
C ALA A 493 -0.70 15.61 -8.67
N MET A 494 -1.35 14.51 -9.08
CA MET A 494 -0.71 13.19 -9.17
C MET A 494 0.41 13.16 -10.22
N VAL A 495 0.18 13.76 -11.41
CA VAL A 495 1.18 13.81 -12.49
C VAL A 495 2.34 14.72 -12.10
N ALA A 496 2.07 15.85 -11.43
CA ALA A 496 3.09 16.75 -10.90
C ALA A 496 4.01 16.07 -9.89
N GLY A 497 3.42 15.31 -8.94
CA GLY A 497 4.18 14.52 -7.99
C GLY A 497 5.06 13.46 -8.63
N LEU A 498 4.54 12.74 -9.63
CA LEU A 498 5.32 11.75 -10.39
C LEU A 498 6.53 12.35 -11.10
N GLY A 499 6.48 13.62 -11.49
CA GLY A 499 7.60 14.30 -12.11
C GLY A 499 8.76 14.56 -11.17
N ARG A 500 8.47 14.96 -9.96
CA ARG A 500 9.51 15.15 -8.93
C ARG A 500 10.13 13.81 -8.52
N LEU A 501 9.31 12.76 -8.43
CA LEU A 501 9.81 11.38 -8.22
C LEU A 501 10.81 10.96 -9.30
N ARG A 502 10.61 11.39 -10.57
CA ARG A 502 11.56 11.13 -11.65
C ARG A 502 12.84 11.94 -11.53
N ALA A 503 12.76 13.20 -11.14
CA ALA A 503 13.96 14.05 -10.98
C ALA A 503 14.88 13.47 -9.89
N GLY A 504 14.34 13.01 -8.77
CA GLY A 504 15.09 12.31 -7.73
C GLY A 504 15.66 10.96 -8.19
N ALA A 505 14.92 10.18 -8.98
CA ALA A 505 15.37 8.89 -9.48
C ALA A 505 16.37 8.97 -10.67
N GLY A 506 16.49 10.14 -11.31
CA GLY A 506 17.37 10.36 -12.46
C GLY A 506 18.82 10.66 -12.10
N GLU A 507 19.05 11.19 -10.92
CA GLU A 507 20.36 11.38 -10.31
C GLU A 507 20.56 10.30 -9.24
N ALA A 508 20.83 9.05 -9.64
CA ALA A 508 21.14 8.01 -8.68
C ALA A 508 22.46 8.39 -7.96
N PRO A 509 22.44 8.80 -6.69
CA PRO A 509 23.66 8.95 -5.95
C PRO A 509 24.22 7.56 -5.70
N SER A 510 25.53 7.43 -5.92
CA SER A 510 26.33 6.24 -5.60
C SER A 510 26.49 5.99 -4.09
N SER A 511 25.59 6.50 -3.25
CA SER A 511 25.60 6.33 -1.80
C SER A 511 24.31 5.67 -1.31
N ARG A 512 24.28 4.33 -1.38
CA ARG A 512 23.35 3.56 -0.54
C ARG A 512 23.71 3.85 0.91
N THR A 513 22.88 4.60 1.62
CA THR A 513 23.08 4.84 3.05
C THR A 513 22.76 3.53 3.77
N ARG A 514 23.82 2.87 4.26
CA ARG A 514 23.67 1.71 5.14
C ARG A 514 23.06 2.20 6.45
N ALA A 515 21.86 1.77 6.76
CA ALA A 515 21.35 1.86 8.12
C ALA A 515 22.10 0.82 8.97
N SER A 516 23.29 1.18 9.41
CA SER A 516 24.10 0.37 10.34
C SER A 516 23.46 0.50 11.72
N THR A 517 23.02 -0.60 12.29
CA THR A 517 22.67 -0.69 13.71
C THR A 517 23.96 -0.68 14.53
N ALA A 518 24.54 0.50 14.73
CA ALA A 518 25.66 0.65 15.66
C ALA A 518 25.13 0.53 17.09
N THR A 519 25.24 -0.65 17.68
CA THR A 519 25.19 -0.81 19.12
C THR A 519 26.55 -0.39 19.66
N ALA A 520 26.57 0.64 20.52
CA ALA A 520 27.74 1.02 21.26
C ALA A 520 28.28 -0.19 22.07
N PRO A 521 29.60 -0.35 22.19
CA PRO A 521 30.17 -1.45 22.97
C PRO A 521 29.87 -1.25 24.45
N CYS A 522 29.33 -2.28 25.08
CA CYS A 522 29.31 -2.37 26.54
C CYS A 522 30.74 -2.43 27.04
N GLY A 523 31.18 -1.39 27.77
CA GLY A 523 32.30 -1.42 28.68
C GLY A 523 31.83 -1.86 30.07
#